data_9d143e38a89ec472f827f910ace9863f
#
_entry.id   9d143e38a89ec472f827f910ace9863f
#
_cell.length_a   1.000
_cell.length_b   1.000
_cell.length_c   1.000
_cell.angle_alpha   90.00
_cell.angle_beta   90.00
_cell.angle_gamma   90.00
#
_symmetry.space_group_name_H-M   'P 1'
#
loop_
_entity.id
_entity.type
_entity.pdbx_description
1 polymer ?
#
loop_
_entity_poly.entity_id
_entity_poly.type
_entity_poly.pdbx_seq_one_letter_code
_entity_poly.pdbx_strand_id
1 'polypeptide(L)' 'AKEFVESPEEQFIASTVSNYAKHSPLEFVAEVYARIMNGHKFSDDVMKLYEKYKGPKLPENMA' A
#
# COMPACT_ATOMS: atom_id res chain seq x y z
N ALA A 1 2.47 8.08 13.70
CA ALA A 1 1.79 7.72 12.47
C ALA A 1 0.51 6.97 12.79
N LYS A 2 -0.51 7.19 11.96
CA LYS A 2 -1.78 6.50 12.16
C LYS A 2 -1.67 5.05 11.73
N GLU A 3 -2.23 4.17 12.54
CA GLU A 3 -2.20 2.76 12.23
C GLU A 3 -3.51 2.32 11.59
N PHE A 4 -3.41 1.28 10.76
CA PHE A 4 -4.58 0.76 10.07
C PHE A 4 -5.62 0.20 11.04
N VAL A 5 -5.22 -0.14 12.26
CA VAL A 5 -6.16 -0.72 13.22
C VAL A 5 -7.33 0.20 13.51
N GLU A 6 -7.16 1.51 13.29
CA GLU A 6 -8.23 2.47 13.51
C GLU A 6 -9.17 2.59 12.31
N SER A 7 -8.88 1.90 11.23
CA SER A 7 -9.66 1.97 10.01
C SER A 7 -9.80 0.57 9.43
N PRO A 8 -10.85 -0.17 9.82
CA PRO A 8 -11.02 -1.55 9.34
C PRO A 8 -11.05 -1.65 7.81
N GLU A 9 -11.61 -0.64 7.14
CA GLU A 9 -11.68 -0.65 5.69
C GLU A 9 -10.29 -0.57 5.07
N GLU A 10 -9.47 0.34 5.59
CA GLU A 10 -8.11 0.47 5.08
C GLU A 10 -7.27 -0.74 5.43
N GLN A 11 -7.49 -1.29 6.61
CA GLN A 11 -6.77 -2.51 7.02
C GLN A 11 -7.11 -3.67 6.09
N PHE A 12 -8.38 -3.77 5.69
CA PHE A 12 -8.78 -4.80 4.75
C PHE A 12 -8.07 -4.62 3.40
N ILE A 13 -8.04 -3.39 2.90
CA ILE A 13 -7.37 -3.11 1.64
C ILE A 13 -5.89 -3.48 1.74
N ALA A 14 -5.25 -3.10 2.84
CA ALA A 14 -3.83 -3.41 3.03
C ALA A 14 -3.60 -4.91 3.08
N SER A 15 -4.52 -5.66 3.70
CA SER A 15 -4.36 -7.10 3.83
C SER A 15 -4.39 -7.82 2.49
N THR A 16 -4.99 -7.20 1.46
CA THR A 16 -4.98 -7.79 0.14
C THR A 16 -3.59 -7.74 -0.50
N VAL A 17 -2.70 -6.91 0.02
CA VAL A 17 -1.32 -6.82 -0.46
C VAL A 17 -0.47 -7.91 0.20
N SER A 18 -0.49 -7.96 1.52
CA SER A 18 0.24 -8.98 2.27
C SER A 18 -0.15 -8.91 3.73
N ASN A 19 0.22 -9.96 4.48
CA ASN A 19 -0.02 -9.96 5.92
C ASN A 19 0.79 -8.88 6.63
N TYR A 20 1.95 -8.54 6.09
CA TYR A 20 2.78 -7.51 6.70
C TYR A 20 2.22 -6.13 6.45
N ALA A 21 1.64 -5.92 5.28
CA ALA A 21 1.15 -4.60 4.89
C ALA A 21 0.05 -4.09 5.81
N LYS A 22 -0.70 -4.99 6.45
CA LYS A 22 -1.81 -4.57 7.30
C LYS A 22 -1.37 -4.09 8.68
N HIS A 23 -0.10 -4.24 9.02
CA HIS A 23 0.38 -3.88 10.35
C HIS A 23 0.52 -2.38 10.55
N SER A 24 0.93 -1.66 9.51
CA SER A 24 1.05 -0.22 9.62
C SER A 24 1.10 0.41 8.24
N PRO A 25 0.75 1.71 8.14
CA PRO A 25 0.85 2.41 6.85
C PRO A 25 2.26 2.39 6.28
N LEU A 26 3.26 2.47 7.14
CA LEU A 26 4.65 2.44 6.68
C LEU A 26 4.98 1.11 6.01
N GLU A 27 4.57 0.01 6.62
CA GLU A 27 4.81 -1.29 6.01
C GLU A 27 3.98 -1.48 4.76
N PHE A 28 2.76 -0.94 4.76
CA PHE A 28 1.91 -1.02 3.59
C PHE A 28 2.58 -0.38 2.37
N VAL A 29 3.05 0.87 2.51
CA VAL A 29 3.65 1.55 1.37
C VAL A 29 4.94 0.86 0.93
N ALA A 30 5.70 0.32 1.88
CA ALA A 30 6.94 -0.39 1.54
C ALA A 30 6.63 -1.65 0.74
N GLU A 31 5.61 -2.42 1.17
CA GLU A 31 5.25 -3.65 0.47
C GLU A 31 4.72 -3.36 -0.93
N VAL A 32 3.87 -2.33 -1.06
CA VAL A 32 3.33 -1.98 -2.36
C VAL A 32 4.46 -1.54 -3.29
N TYR A 33 5.34 -0.68 -2.79
CA TYR A 33 6.45 -0.19 -3.60
C TYR A 33 7.32 -1.34 -4.11
N ALA A 34 7.70 -2.24 -3.20
CA ALA A 34 8.56 -3.35 -3.57
C ALA A 34 7.91 -4.24 -4.63
N ARG A 35 6.61 -4.49 -4.50
CA ARG A 35 5.92 -5.35 -5.44
C ARG A 35 5.75 -4.68 -6.81
N ILE A 36 5.47 -3.38 -6.83
CA ILE A 36 5.36 -2.66 -8.10
C ILE A 36 6.71 -2.67 -8.82
N MET A 37 7.80 -2.52 -8.08
CA MET A 37 9.13 -2.57 -8.69
C MET A 37 9.43 -3.96 -9.25
N ASN A 38 8.71 -4.98 -8.81
CA ASN A 38 8.82 -6.32 -9.36
C ASN A 38 7.76 -6.65 -10.40
N GLY A 39 7.03 -5.64 -10.86
CA GLY A 39 6.08 -5.82 -11.94
C GLY A 39 4.65 -6.07 -11.54
N HIS A 40 4.33 -6.01 -10.26
CA HIS A 40 2.95 -6.20 -9.81
C HIS A 40 2.11 -4.97 -10.11
N LYS A 41 0.83 -5.21 -10.36
CA LYS A 41 -0.14 -4.13 -10.51
C LYS A 41 -1.24 -4.32 -9.48
N PHE A 42 -1.67 -3.19 -8.91
CA PHE A 42 -2.68 -3.22 -7.85
C PHE A 42 -3.94 -2.49 -8.29
N SER A 43 -5.03 -2.76 -7.57
CA SER A 43 -6.29 -2.11 -7.82
C SER A 43 -6.20 -0.62 -7.47
N ASP A 44 -7.21 0.12 -7.95
CA ASP A 44 -7.29 1.55 -7.65
C ASP A 44 -7.37 1.80 -6.15
N ASP A 45 -8.07 0.93 -5.43
CA ASP A 45 -8.18 1.09 -3.98
C ASP A 45 -6.82 1.04 -3.30
N VAL A 46 -5.99 0.08 -3.71
CA VAL A 46 -4.65 -0.04 -3.14
C VAL A 46 -3.81 1.19 -3.50
N MET A 47 -3.90 1.63 -4.75
CA MET A 47 -3.10 2.77 -5.19
C MET A 47 -3.53 4.07 -4.51
N LYS A 48 -4.82 4.25 -4.29
CA LYS A 48 -5.29 5.44 -3.58
C LYS A 48 -4.82 5.44 -2.13
N LEU A 49 -4.84 4.28 -1.50
CA LEU A 49 -4.35 4.17 -0.13
C LEU A 49 -2.86 4.43 -0.07
N TYR A 50 -2.12 3.93 -1.06
CA TYR A 50 -0.69 4.15 -1.15
C TYR A 50 -0.37 5.65 -1.21
N GLU A 51 -1.13 6.40 -2.02
CA GLU A 51 -0.93 7.83 -2.13
C GLU A 51 -1.35 8.56 -0.85
N LYS A 52 -2.41 8.08 -0.21
CA LYS A 52 -2.88 8.69 1.02
C LYS A 52 -1.80 8.71 2.09
N TYR A 53 -1.06 7.62 2.18
CA TYR A 53 0.01 7.50 3.17
C TYR A 53 1.37 7.90 2.61
N LYS A 54 1.38 8.59 1.47
CA LYS A 54 2.57 9.21 0.90
C LYS A 54 3.67 8.20 0.63
N GLY A 55 3.31 7.10 -0.01
CA GLY A 55 4.30 6.14 -0.45
C GLY A 55 5.29 6.78 -1.41
N PRO A 56 6.48 6.20 -1.54
CA PRO A 56 7.49 6.74 -2.46
C PRO A 56 6.95 6.89 -3.88
N LYS A 57 7.41 7.93 -4.56
CA LYS A 57 6.96 8.18 -5.92
C LYS A 57 7.41 7.05 -6.83
N LEU A 58 6.48 6.58 -7.65
CA LEU A 58 6.74 5.47 -8.56
C LEU A 58 7.24 5.98 -9.90
N PRO A 59 8.10 5.20 -10.61
CA PRO A 59 8.47 5.53 -11.98
C PRO A 59 7.24 5.56 -12.87
N GLU A 60 7.24 6.46 -13.86
CA GLU A 60 6.08 6.62 -14.72
C GLU A 60 5.71 5.35 -15.45
N ASN A 61 6.70 4.59 -15.86
CA ASN A 61 6.44 3.37 -16.61
C ASN A 61 5.96 2.21 -15.74
N MET A 62 5.88 2.44 -14.44
CA MET A 62 5.42 1.41 -13.51
C MET A 62 4.16 1.82 -12.73
N ALA A 63 3.76 3.05 -12.89
CA ALA A 63 2.59 3.56 -12.18
C ALA A 63 1.29 3.07 -12.78
#